data_237337a9c4ddf82d87717de434696464
#
_entry.id   237337a9c4ddf82d87717de434696464
#
_cell.length_a   1.000
_cell.length_b   1.000
_cell.length_c   1.000
_cell.angle_alpha   90.00
_cell.angle_beta   90.00
_cell.angle_gamma   90.00
#
_symmetry.space_group_name_H-M   'P 1'
#
loop_
_entity.id
_entity.type
_entity.pdbx_description
1 polymer ?
#
loop_
_entity_poly.entity_id
_entity_poly.type
_entity_poly.pdbx_seq_one_letter_code
_entity_poly.pdbx_strand_id
1 'polypeptide(L)'
;MKRQIDAFLMIAVCGLLACNAKTAQKQDSVKVDPALRKPVAEQKRNNLGEHIDSMTFVEYLDDGDYFQILAKKGDSFIVLINEADTTRNLNRGDKIQVAWKDGTVTVPGDQEAEMPARLLVSVKKTADGPVTAFRNNYGKKIKYTWSTEEEFTSSYLDKVYRLTEYYLTQTKNPLLRAAIKKREELTYSIESAERNGERYRVIGIAPIGPNGSNIVQWLYVGEEKGQVYEYDLPGDKLVAFD
;
A
#
# COMPACT_ATOMS: atom_id res chain seq x y z
N MET A 1 -51.00 -21.89 -0.19
CA MET A 1 -51.67 -21.57 1.12
C MET A 1 -51.25 -20.19 1.53
N LYS A 2 -52.21 -19.29 1.66
CA LYS A 2 -52.15 -17.90 2.09
C LYS A 2 -51.87 -17.79 3.60
N ARG A 3 -51.18 -16.77 4.02
CA ARG A 3 -51.36 -15.91 5.22
C ARG A 3 -50.21 -14.92 5.21
N GLN A 4 -50.31 -13.65 4.87
CA GLN A 4 -51.06 -12.49 5.37
C GLN A 4 -50.74 -12.15 6.86
N ILE A 5 -50.20 -10.91 6.96
CA ILE A 5 -50.67 -9.73 7.74
C ILE A 5 -50.13 -9.74 9.17
N ASP A 6 -49.55 -8.66 9.71
CA ASP A 6 -49.96 -7.28 10.05
C ASP A 6 -48.73 -6.48 10.50
N ALA A 7 -48.43 -5.31 10.17
CA ALA A 7 -48.93 -3.95 10.37
C ALA A 7 -49.27 -3.55 11.81
N PHE A 8 -48.46 -2.67 12.42
CA PHE A 8 -48.80 -1.67 13.44
C PHE A 8 -47.65 -0.68 13.46
N LEU A 9 -47.71 0.48 12.96
CA LEU A 9 -48.48 1.74 13.10
C LEU A 9 -48.44 2.36 14.50
N MET A 10 -48.04 3.61 14.47
CA MET A 10 -48.46 4.78 15.25
C MET A 10 -47.66 5.18 16.50
N ILE A 11 -47.21 6.38 16.41
CA ILE A 11 -47.58 7.70 17.03
C ILE A 11 -46.83 7.92 18.35
N ALA A 12 -46.20 9.06 18.56
CA ALA A 12 -46.69 10.42 18.80
C ALA A 12 -45.56 11.43 18.89
N VAL A 13 -45.66 12.43 18.24
CA VAL A 13 -45.66 13.90 18.38
C VAL A 13 -45.92 14.40 19.79
N CYS A 14 -45.02 15.27 20.30
CA CYS A 14 -45.20 16.41 21.20
C CYS A 14 -43.80 17.06 21.24
N GLY A 15 -43.48 18.22 20.78
CA GLY A 15 -44.16 19.49 20.74
C GLY A 15 -44.11 20.19 22.11
N LEU A 16 -43.14 21.07 22.33
CA LEU A 16 -43.37 22.32 23.05
C LEU A 16 -42.21 23.30 22.89
N LEU A 17 -42.63 24.46 22.46
CA LEU A 17 -41.97 25.76 22.42
C LEU A 17 -41.62 26.22 23.85
N ALA A 18 -40.50 26.97 23.97
CA ALA A 18 -40.40 28.17 24.80
C ALA A 18 -38.97 28.74 24.70
N CYS A 19 -38.90 29.86 24.20
CA CYS A 19 -38.79 31.20 24.74
C CYS A 19 -37.38 31.79 24.67
N ASN A 20 -37.31 32.83 23.87
CA ASN A 20 -36.33 33.90 23.84
C ASN A 20 -35.84 34.40 25.22
N ALA A 21 -34.54 34.59 25.31
CA ALA A 21 -33.98 35.69 26.08
C ALA A 21 -32.76 36.27 25.34
N LYS A 22 -32.95 37.39 24.72
CA LYS A 22 -31.88 38.27 24.24
C LYS A 22 -31.19 38.86 25.47
N THR A 23 -29.93 38.55 25.68
CA THR A 23 -29.07 39.35 26.54
C THR A 23 -27.95 39.87 25.63
N ALA A 24 -28.05 41.13 25.33
CA ALA A 24 -27.03 41.92 24.64
C ALA A 24 -25.86 42.09 25.61
N GLN A 25 -24.76 41.37 25.39
CA GLN A 25 -23.48 41.67 26.06
C GLN A 25 -22.68 42.58 25.16
N LYS A 26 -22.47 43.78 25.68
CA LYS A 26 -21.60 44.84 25.16
C LYS A 26 -20.20 44.24 24.92
N GLN A 27 -19.76 44.23 23.70
CA GLN A 27 -18.40 43.92 23.30
C GLN A 27 -17.53 45.14 23.56
N ASP A 28 -16.80 45.11 24.68
CA ASP A 28 -15.70 46.06 24.91
C ASP A 28 -14.56 45.66 23.96
N SER A 29 -14.33 46.52 22.99
CA SER A 29 -13.21 46.43 22.06
C SER A 29 -11.89 46.71 22.82
N VAL A 30 -11.21 45.69 23.28
CA VAL A 30 -9.83 45.78 23.74
C VAL A 30 -8.94 46.07 22.53
N LYS A 31 -8.49 47.33 22.43
CA LYS A 31 -7.42 47.74 21.50
C LYS A 31 -6.17 46.98 21.89
N VAL A 32 -5.82 45.92 21.14
CA VAL A 32 -4.55 45.23 21.27
C VAL A 32 -3.49 46.08 20.54
N ASP A 33 -2.51 46.54 21.33
CA ASP A 33 -1.34 47.29 20.89
C ASP A 33 -0.54 46.47 19.87
N PRO A 34 -0.25 46.94 18.64
CA PRO A 34 0.52 46.21 17.63
C PRO A 34 1.98 45.94 17.99
N ALA A 35 2.49 46.57 19.04
CA ALA A 35 3.90 46.48 19.40
C ALA A 35 4.31 45.28 20.23
N LEU A 36 3.40 44.37 20.60
CA LEU A 36 3.70 43.18 21.44
C LEU A 36 3.66 41.83 20.68
N ARG A 37 3.68 41.87 19.37
CA ARG A 37 4.02 40.65 18.60
C ARG A 37 5.53 40.49 18.58
N LYS A 38 6.07 39.94 19.64
CA LYS A 38 7.40 39.27 19.55
C LYS A 38 7.30 38.25 18.42
N PRO A 39 8.23 38.23 17.45
CA PRO A 39 8.29 37.18 16.48
C PRO A 39 8.43 35.89 17.29
N VAL A 40 7.53 34.94 17.07
CA VAL A 40 7.72 33.57 17.52
C VAL A 40 9.04 33.17 16.90
N ALA A 41 10.04 33.06 17.74
CA ALA A 41 11.34 32.55 17.31
C ALA A 41 11.06 31.24 16.63
N GLU A 42 11.39 31.15 15.32
CA GLU A 42 11.52 29.88 14.65
C GLU A 42 12.39 29.02 15.57
N GLN A 43 11.76 28.06 16.23
CA GLN A 43 12.50 27.03 16.92
C GLN A 43 13.39 26.42 15.86
N LYS A 44 14.67 26.78 15.85
CA LYS A 44 15.70 25.99 15.18
C LYS A 44 15.45 24.57 15.62
N ARG A 45 14.84 23.78 14.72
CA ARG A 45 14.76 22.33 14.89
C ARG A 45 16.21 21.89 15.04
N ASN A 46 16.54 21.49 16.25
CA ASN A 46 17.82 20.86 16.51
C ASN A 46 17.83 19.58 15.69
N ASN A 47 18.50 19.61 14.53
CA ASN A 47 18.74 18.45 13.65
C ASN A 47 19.78 17.50 14.27
N LEU A 48 19.71 17.28 15.58
CA LEU A 48 20.51 16.29 16.27
C LEU A 48 19.97 14.91 15.87
N GLY A 49 20.69 14.23 14.99
CA GLY A 49 20.43 12.83 14.62
C GLY A 49 19.61 12.60 13.35
N GLU A 50 19.43 13.58 12.47
CA GLU A 50 18.82 13.35 11.17
C GLU A 50 19.83 12.74 10.19
N HIS A 51 19.50 11.57 9.65
CA HIS A 51 20.27 10.86 8.64
C HIS A 51 19.67 11.11 7.27
N ILE A 52 20.50 11.27 6.26
CA ILE A 52 20.09 11.39 4.86
C ILE A 52 20.76 10.28 4.07
N ASP A 53 19.93 9.41 3.47
CA ASP A 53 20.39 8.24 2.75
C ASP A 53 19.75 8.14 1.36
N SER A 54 20.51 7.59 0.41
CA SER A 54 19.99 7.14 -0.89
C SER A 54 19.66 5.66 -0.79
N MET A 55 18.41 5.33 -1.11
CA MET A 55 17.88 3.97 -1.00
C MET A 55 17.09 3.60 -2.25
N THR A 56 16.70 2.34 -2.34
CA THR A 56 15.74 1.84 -3.32
C THR A 56 14.45 1.48 -2.61
N PHE A 57 13.34 2.04 -3.02
CA PHE A 57 12.02 1.72 -2.48
C PHE A 57 11.64 0.27 -2.81
N VAL A 58 11.12 -0.46 -1.83
CA VAL A 58 10.64 -1.83 -1.99
C VAL A 58 9.12 -1.87 -1.93
N GLU A 59 8.53 -1.49 -0.79
CA GLU A 59 7.09 -1.50 -0.62
C GLU A 59 6.63 -0.66 0.58
N TYR A 60 5.33 -0.37 0.61
CA TYR A 60 4.63 0.12 1.78
C TYR A 60 4.11 -1.07 2.58
N LEU A 61 4.37 -1.10 3.87
CA LEU A 61 3.86 -2.10 4.82
C LEU A 61 2.76 -1.44 5.65
N ASP A 62 1.51 -1.85 5.44
CA ASP A 62 0.33 -1.22 6.03
C ASP A 62 -0.53 -2.18 6.84
N ASP A 63 -0.08 -3.41 6.96
CA ASP A 63 -0.77 -4.51 7.65
C ASP A 63 -0.38 -4.66 9.13
N GLY A 64 0.44 -3.73 9.64
CA GLY A 64 0.87 -3.67 11.04
C GLY A 64 0.28 -2.47 11.79
N ASP A 65 0.70 -2.32 13.05
CA ASP A 65 0.27 -1.22 13.94
C ASP A 65 0.74 0.16 13.47
N TYR A 66 1.77 0.18 12.65
CA TYR A 66 2.35 1.40 12.08
C TYR A 66 2.46 1.29 10.57
N PHE A 67 2.14 2.36 9.88
CA PHE A 67 2.49 2.47 8.47
C PHE A 67 4.01 2.53 8.32
N GLN A 68 4.55 1.76 7.39
CA GLN A 68 5.98 1.65 7.22
C GLN A 68 6.38 1.71 5.75
N ILE A 69 7.61 2.13 5.50
CA ILE A 69 8.29 1.97 4.22
C ILE A 69 9.40 0.94 4.40
N LEU A 70 9.39 -0.08 3.54
CA LEU A 70 10.53 -0.97 3.35
C LEU A 70 11.38 -0.42 2.21
N ALA A 71 12.65 -0.18 2.48
CA ALA A 71 13.62 0.28 1.50
C ALA A 71 14.90 -0.54 1.57
N LYS A 72 15.69 -0.56 0.47
CA LYS A 72 16.96 -1.27 0.39
C LYS A 72 18.10 -0.26 0.28
N LYS A 73 19.12 -0.39 1.17
CA LYS A 73 20.37 0.35 1.13
C LYS A 73 21.53 -0.62 0.96
N GLY A 74 22.16 -0.65 -0.21
CA GLY A 74 23.07 -1.74 -0.58
C GLY A 74 22.33 -3.09 -0.55
N ASP A 75 22.83 -4.03 0.24
CA ASP A 75 22.21 -5.36 0.40
C ASP A 75 21.30 -5.46 1.62
N SER A 76 21.18 -4.39 2.41
CA SER A 76 20.39 -4.38 3.63
C SER A 76 19.01 -3.82 3.41
N PHE A 77 17.98 -4.48 3.98
CA PHE A 77 16.63 -3.94 4.07
C PHE A 77 16.50 -3.06 5.32
N ILE A 78 15.85 -1.93 5.14
CA ILE A 78 15.61 -0.94 6.19
C ILE A 78 14.12 -0.66 6.25
N VAL A 79 13.56 -0.79 7.45
CA VAL A 79 12.18 -0.41 7.74
C VAL A 79 12.17 0.97 8.38
N LEU A 80 11.29 1.84 7.89
CA LEU A 80 11.10 3.21 8.36
C LEU A 80 9.63 3.39 8.74
N ILE A 81 9.36 3.86 9.94
CA ILE A 81 8.00 4.26 10.35
C ILE A 81 7.60 5.48 9.53
N ASN A 82 6.48 5.39 8.83
CA ASN A 82 6.05 6.36 7.85
C ASN A 82 4.84 7.18 8.32
N GLU A 83 5.10 8.34 8.89
CA GLU A 83 4.09 9.35 9.15
C GLU A 83 4.18 10.55 8.18
N ALA A 84 5.24 10.58 7.35
CA ALA A 84 5.57 11.74 6.52
C ALA A 84 5.09 11.62 5.07
N ASP A 85 5.11 10.42 4.46
CA ASP A 85 4.64 10.21 3.08
C ASP A 85 3.21 9.67 3.07
N THR A 86 2.25 10.55 2.85
CA THR A 86 0.83 10.22 2.66
C THR A 86 0.46 10.03 1.19
N THR A 87 1.36 10.36 0.27
CA THR A 87 1.06 10.34 -1.17
C THR A 87 1.08 8.94 -1.76
N ARG A 88 1.91 8.04 -1.22
CA ARG A 88 2.06 6.64 -1.63
C ARG A 88 2.34 6.46 -3.13
N ASN A 89 3.13 7.39 -3.70
CA ASN A 89 3.42 7.46 -5.14
C ASN A 89 4.69 6.69 -5.55
N LEU A 90 5.36 6.03 -4.60
CA LEU A 90 6.56 5.26 -4.89
C LEU A 90 6.20 3.87 -5.42
N ASN A 91 6.99 3.41 -6.38
CA ASN A 91 6.89 2.09 -6.97
C ASN A 91 8.17 1.28 -6.69
N ARG A 92 8.02 -0.04 -6.57
CA ARG A 92 9.14 -0.94 -6.29
C ARG A 92 10.29 -0.71 -7.29
N GLY A 93 11.46 -0.49 -6.75
CA GLY A 93 12.68 -0.18 -7.50
C GLY A 93 12.97 1.31 -7.71
N ASP A 94 12.04 2.23 -7.38
CA ASP A 94 12.29 3.66 -7.45
C ASP A 94 13.49 4.03 -6.57
N LYS A 95 14.36 4.91 -7.09
CA LYS A 95 15.44 5.48 -6.28
C LYS A 95 14.89 6.63 -5.46
N ILE A 96 15.19 6.60 -4.18
CA ILE A 96 14.71 7.58 -3.22
C ILE A 96 15.84 8.16 -2.40
N GLN A 97 15.69 9.42 -2.03
CA GLN A 97 16.44 10.05 -0.97
C GLN A 97 15.53 10.12 0.25
N VAL A 98 16.00 9.62 1.36
CA VAL A 98 15.26 9.51 2.62
C VAL A 98 15.96 10.31 3.69
N ALA A 99 15.23 11.20 4.36
CA ALA A 99 15.65 11.78 5.62
C ALA A 99 14.92 11.04 6.75
N TRP A 100 15.66 10.57 7.75
CA TRP A 100 15.13 9.80 8.87
C TRP A 100 15.91 10.07 10.16
N LYS A 101 15.33 9.74 11.31
CA LYS A 101 15.96 9.88 12.62
C LYS A 101 15.68 8.65 13.47
N ASP A 102 16.58 8.38 14.41
CA ASP A 102 16.31 7.40 15.46
C ASP A 102 15.23 7.93 16.41
N GLY A 103 14.39 7.03 16.88
CA GLY A 103 13.31 7.31 17.81
C GLY A 103 12.76 6.04 18.43
N THR A 104 11.60 6.14 19.05
CA THR A 104 10.88 5.00 19.63
C THR A 104 9.44 5.00 19.15
N VAL A 105 8.81 3.84 19.16
CA VAL A 105 7.37 3.62 18.96
C VAL A 105 6.84 2.78 20.11
N THR A 106 5.58 3.01 20.49
CA THR A 106 4.91 2.23 21.53
C THR A 106 4.46 0.90 20.95
N VAL A 107 4.71 -0.20 21.65
CA VAL A 107 4.21 -1.53 21.24
C VAL A 107 2.78 -1.68 21.75
N PRO A 108 1.77 -1.75 20.86
CA PRO A 108 0.39 -1.89 21.27
C PRO A 108 0.16 -3.18 22.06
N GLY A 109 -0.54 -3.06 23.18
CA GLY A 109 -0.88 -4.21 24.03
C GLY A 109 0.18 -4.67 25.04
N ASP A 110 1.39 -4.10 25.00
CA ASP A 110 2.49 -4.47 25.93
C ASP A 110 2.80 -3.35 26.91
N GLN A 111 1.84 -2.98 27.77
CA GLN A 111 1.98 -2.02 28.88
C GLN A 111 2.74 -0.72 28.48
N GLU A 112 2.51 -0.23 27.28
CA GLU A 112 3.21 0.96 26.72
C GLU A 112 4.74 0.81 26.59
N ALA A 113 5.23 -0.42 26.40
CA ALA A 113 6.65 -0.64 26.15
C ALA A 113 7.12 0.12 24.89
N GLU A 114 8.22 0.83 24.99
CA GLU A 114 8.84 1.50 23.85
C GLU A 114 9.83 0.59 23.13
N MET A 115 9.79 0.60 21.81
CA MET A 115 10.72 -0.12 20.94
C MET A 115 11.49 0.88 20.06
N PRO A 116 12.83 0.73 19.94
CA PRO A 116 13.62 1.56 19.03
C PRO A 116 13.10 1.44 17.58
N ALA A 117 13.00 2.58 16.92
CA ALA A 117 12.50 2.66 15.54
C ALA A 117 13.24 3.75 14.76
N ARG A 118 13.25 3.61 13.41
CA ARG A 118 13.68 4.65 12.51
C ARG A 118 12.46 5.40 12.02
N LEU A 119 12.38 6.69 12.34
CA LEU A 119 11.24 7.54 12.00
C LEU A 119 11.53 8.27 10.70
N LEU A 120 10.69 8.11 9.70
CA LEU A 120 10.78 8.83 8.44
C LEU A 120 10.49 10.32 8.68
N VAL A 121 11.38 11.20 8.24
CA VAL A 121 11.19 12.65 8.26
C VAL A 121 10.69 13.13 6.89
N SER A 122 11.31 12.64 5.82
CA SER A 122 10.87 12.92 4.46
C SER A 122 11.39 11.87 3.49
N VAL A 123 10.68 11.71 2.37
CA VAL A 123 11.11 10.89 1.24
C VAL A 123 10.91 11.64 -0.06
N LYS A 124 11.88 11.53 -0.94
CA LYS A 124 11.84 12.13 -2.28
C LYS A 124 12.30 11.10 -3.31
N LYS A 125 11.48 10.88 -4.33
CA LYS A 125 11.92 10.09 -5.48
C LYS A 125 12.98 10.86 -6.27
N THR A 126 14.10 10.21 -6.55
CA THR A 126 15.25 10.77 -7.28
C THR A 126 15.39 10.20 -8.69
N ALA A 127 14.91 8.97 -8.92
CA ALA A 127 14.84 8.37 -10.25
C ALA A 127 13.75 7.29 -10.31
N ASP A 128 13.23 7.08 -11.51
CA ASP A 128 12.26 6.01 -11.79
C ASP A 128 12.91 4.63 -11.69
N GLY A 129 12.21 3.72 -11.05
CA GLY A 129 12.55 2.31 -11.00
C GLY A 129 11.91 1.51 -12.15
N PRO A 130 12.17 0.18 -12.18
CA PRO A 130 11.67 -0.68 -13.26
C PRO A 130 10.14 -0.70 -13.34
N VAL A 131 9.41 -0.65 -12.22
CA VAL A 131 7.94 -0.63 -12.24
C VAL A 131 7.41 0.69 -12.79
N THR A 132 7.98 1.83 -12.40
CA THR A 132 7.61 3.12 -12.98
C THR A 132 7.89 3.16 -14.47
N ALA A 133 9.06 2.69 -14.91
CA ALA A 133 9.40 2.57 -16.32
C ALA A 133 8.45 1.63 -17.09
N PHE A 134 8.08 0.50 -16.50
CA PHE A 134 7.10 -0.43 -17.06
C PHE A 134 5.74 0.25 -17.26
N ARG A 135 5.20 0.91 -16.24
CA ARG A 135 3.91 1.61 -16.31
C ARG A 135 3.91 2.67 -17.42
N ASN A 136 4.99 3.45 -17.53
CA ASN A 136 5.11 4.47 -18.55
C ASN A 136 5.21 3.88 -19.99
N ASN A 137 5.92 2.78 -20.15
CA ASN A 137 6.14 2.15 -21.46
C ASN A 137 4.98 1.25 -21.89
N TYR A 138 4.45 0.44 -20.99
CA TYR A 138 3.35 -0.46 -21.28
C TYR A 138 2.03 0.31 -21.42
N GLY A 139 1.75 1.25 -20.52
CA GLY A 139 0.65 2.22 -20.62
C GLY A 139 -0.75 1.64 -20.45
N LYS A 140 -0.89 0.38 -20.01
CA LYS A 140 -2.16 -0.30 -19.77
C LYS A 140 -2.20 -0.85 -18.35
N LYS A 141 -3.41 -0.95 -17.78
CA LYS A 141 -3.63 -1.69 -16.55
C LYS A 141 -3.69 -3.19 -16.84
N ILE A 142 -3.11 -4.00 -15.96
CA ILE A 142 -3.24 -5.45 -16.00
C ILE A 142 -4.61 -5.80 -15.43
N LYS A 143 -5.40 -6.62 -16.15
CA LYS A 143 -6.67 -7.14 -15.65
C LYS A 143 -6.40 -8.29 -14.69
N TYR A 144 -7.32 -8.57 -13.77
CA TYR A 144 -7.19 -9.73 -12.89
C TYR A 144 -8.54 -10.29 -12.48
N THR A 145 -8.52 -11.56 -12.12
CA THR A 145 -9.70 -12.32 -11.70
C THR A 145 -9.31 -13.29 -10.58
N TRP A 146 -10.28 -13.69 -9.78
CA TRP A 146 -10.15 -14.76 -8.78
C TRP A 146 -11.47 -15.55 -8.68
N SER A 147 -11.45 -16.68 -7.99
CA SER A 147 -12.66 -17.45 -7.73
C SER A 147 -13.65 -16.67 -6.88
N THR A 148 -14.93 -16.74 -7.21
CA THR A 148 -16.01 -16.12 -6.41
C THR A 148 -16.18 -16.75 -5.03
N GLU A 149 -15.55 -17.88 -4.78
CA GLU A 149 -15.53 -18.54 -3.47
C GLU A 149 -14.47 -17.97 -2.52
N GLU A 150 -13.56 -17.14 -3.03
CA GLU A 150 -12.51 -16.51 -2.23
C GLU A 150 -12.80 -15.01 -2.04
N GLU A 151 -12.58 -14.53 -0.82
CA GLU A 151 -12.67 -13.12 -0.48
C GLU A 151 -11.28 -12.55 -0.23
N PHE A 152 -10.94 -11.48 -0.95
CA PHE A 152 -9.68 -10.77 -0.77
C PHE A 152 -9.93 -9.32 -0.38
N THR A 153 -9.14 -8.81 0.56
CA THR A 153 -9.15 -7.38 0.88
C THR A 153 -8.56 -6.56 -0.27
N SER A 154 -8.96 -5.31 -0.40
CA SER A 154 -8.41 -4.40 -1.40
C SER A 154 -6.90 -4.19 -1.24
N SER A 155 -6.39 -4.17 -0.01
CA SER A 155 -4.96 -4.08 0.28
C SER A 155 -4.19 -5.31 -0.21
N TYR A 156 -4.75 -6.50 -0.03
CA TYR A 156 -4.16 -7.73 -0.55
C TYR A 156 -4.11 -7.73 -2.09
N LEU A 157 -5.21 -7.37 -2.75
CA LEU A 157 -5.26 -7.27 -4.21
C LEU A 157 -4.25 -6.26 -4.76
N ASP A 158 -4.08 -5.11 -4.10
CA ASP A 158 -3.07 -4.12 -4.46
C ASP A 158 -1.64 -4.68 -4.30
N LYS A 159 -1.37 -5.43 -3.24
CA LYS A 159 -0.08 -6.10 -3.01
C LYS A 159 0.22 -7.11 -4.13
N VAL A 160 -0.75 -7.96 -4.49
CA VAL A 160 -0.61 -8.92 -5.60
C VAL A 160 -0.41 -8.21 -6.93
N TYR A 161 -1.15 -7.13 -7.18
CA TYR A 161 -1.02 -6.33 -8.39
C TYR A 161 0.41 -5.77 -8.54
N ARG A 162 0.93 -5.14 -7.49
CA ARG A 162 2.30 -4.58 -7.47
C ARG A 162 3.36 -5.66 -7.64
N LEU A 163 3.17 -6.83 -7.01
CA LEU A 163 4.06 -7.97 -7.19
C LEU A 163 4.07 -8.43 -8.66
N THR A 164 2.90 -8.55 -9.27
CA THR A 164 2.77 -8.94 -10.68
C THR A 164 3.43 -7.93 -11.61
N GLU A 165 3.25 -6.62 -11.39
CA GLU A 165 3.95 -5.60 -12.15
C GLU A 165 5.48 -5.72 -12.02
N TYR A 166 5.96 -5.89 -10.79
CA TYR A 166 7.40 -6.05 -10.55
C TYR A 166 7.94 -7.29 -11.27
N TYR A 167 7.25 -8.42 -11.17
CA TYR A 167 7.60 -9.63 -11.91
C TYR A 167 7.70 -9.37 -13.42
N LEU A 168 6.71 -8.70 -14.00
CA LEU A 168 6.69 -8.40 -15.44
C LEU A 168 7.87 -7.53 -15.88
N THR A 169 8.46 -6.73 -15.00
CA THR A 169 9.69 -5.98 -15.31
C THR A 169 10.93 -6.84 -15.38
N GLN A 170 10.92 -8.01 -14.70
CA GLN A 170 12.08 -8.90 -14.54
C GLN A 170 11.94 -10.21 -15.33
N THR A 171 10.74 -10.52 -15.82
CA THR A 171 10.43 -11.82 -16.44
C THR A 171 11.36 -12.14 -17.61
N LYS A 172 11.83 -13.37 -17.64
CA LYS A 172 12.57 -13.96 -18.75
C LYS A 172 11.67 -14.72 -19.73
N ASN A 173 10.37 -14.88 -19.38
CA ASN A 173 9.42 -15.59 -20.24
C ASN A 173 9.27 -14.86 -21.60
N PRO A 174 9.60 -15.50 -22.74
CA PRO A 174 9.63 -14.84 -24.03
C PRO A 174 8.24 -14.40 -24.50
N LEU A 175 7.18 -15.13 -24.14
CA LEU A 175 5.80 -14.79 -24.52
C LEU A 175 5.34 -13.53 -23.78
N LEU A 176 5.60 -13.42 -22.48
CA LEU A 176 5.28 -12.21 -21.72
C LEU A 176 6.09 -11.01 -22.22
N ARG A 177 7.39 -11.18 -22.47
CA ARG A 177 8.22 -10.11 -23.03
C ARG A 177 7.72 -9.62 -24.41
N ALA A 178 7.29 -10.55 -25.27
CA ALA A 178 6.72 -10.21 -26.58
C ALA A 178 5.41 -9.44 -26.42
N ALA A 179 4.51 -9.90 -25.53
CA ALA A 179 3.23 -9.24 -25.26
C ALA A 179 3.44 -7.82 -24.70
N ILE A 180 4.34 -7.65 -23.73
CA ILE A 180 4.71 -6.34 -23.17
C ILE A 180 5.23 -5.39 -24.27
N LYS A 181 6.15 -5.88 -25.10
CA LYS A 181 6.74 -5.09 -26.20
C LYS A 181 5.69 -4.63 -27.22
N LYS A 182 4.72 -5.49 -27.51
CA LYS A 182 3.60 -5.18 -28.42
C LYS A 182 2.46 -4.41 -27.72
N ARG A 183 2.57 -4.18 -26.42
CA ARG A 183 1.50 -3.60 -25.60
C ARG A 183 0.17 -4.37 -25.73
N GLU A 184 0.25 -5.70 -25.82
CA GLU A 184 -0.94 -6.56 -25.75
C GLU A 184 -1.56 -6.46 -24.35
N GLU A 185 -2.88 -6.66 -24.25
CA GLU A 185 -3.52 -6.68 -22.92
C GLU A 185 -3.05 -7.88 -22.12
N LEU A 186 -2.74 -7.68 -20.86
CA LEU A 186 -2.35 -8.73 -19.92
C LEU A 186 -3.42 -8.93 -18.87
N THR A 187 -3.55 -10.17 -18.43
CA THR A 187 -4.40 -10.55 -17.30
C THR A 187 -3.66 -11.52 -16.40
N TYR A 188 -4.13 -11.63 -15.14
CA TYR A 188 -3.73 -12.73 -14.26
C TYR A 188 -4.92 -13.26 -13.46
N SER A 189 -4.87 -14.54 -13.11
CA SER A 189 -5.76 -15.17 -12.11
C SER A 189 -5.05 -15.25 -10.75
N ILE A 190 -5.85 -15.25 -9.68
CA ILE A 190 -5.38 -15.54 -8.32
C ILE A 190 -6.09 -16.81 -7.86
N GLU A 191 -5.32 -17.79 -7.44
CA GLU A 191 -5.79 -19.12 -7.04
C GLU A 191 -5.06 -19.56 -5.77
N SER A 192 -5.63 -20.50 -5.03
CA SER A 192 -4.98 -21.16 -3.89
C SER A 192 -4.51 -22.53 -4.31
N ALA A 193 -3.32 -22.93 -3.91
CA ALA A 193 -2.80 -24.28 -4.13
C ALA A 193 -1.99 -24.74 -2.93
N GLU A 194 -1.94 -26.07 -2.77
CA GLU A 194 -1.06 -26.74 -1.84
C GLU A 194 -0.05 -27.60 -2.62
N ARG A 195 1.22 -27.52 -2.24
CA ARG A 195 2.29 -28.31 -2.83
C ARG A 195 3.28 -28.74 -1.74
N ASN A 196 3.50 -30.05 -1.61
CA ASN A 196 4.39 -30.64 -0.60
C ASN A 196 4.06 -30.21 0.85
N GLY A 197 2.77 -30.01 1.17
CA GLY A 197 2.31 -29.58 2.49
C GLY A 197 2.46 -28.09 2.77
N GLU A 198 2.95 -27.32 1.81
CA GLU A 198 3.01 -25.86 1.90
C GLU A 198 1.89 -25.22 1.08
N ARG A 199 1.31 -24.13 1.61
CA ARG A 199 0.25 -23.36 0.96
C ARG A 199 0.83 -22.18 0.18
N TYR A 200 0.26 -21.99 -1.01
CA TYR A 200 0.67 -20.95 -1.93
C TYR A 200 -0.54 -20.19 -2.48
N ARG A 201 -0.35 -18.92 -2.73
CA ARG A 201 -1.15 -18.18 -3.70
C ARG A 201 -0.51 -18.30 -5.06
N VAL A 202 -1.31 -18.73 -6.02
CA VAL A 202 -0.83 -18.95 -7.39
C VAL A 202 -1.37 -17.86 -8.29
N ILE A 203 -0.46 -17.20 -9.00
CA ILE A 203 -0.78 -16.12 -9.94
C ILE A 203 -0.51 -16.64 -11.35
N GLY A 204 -1.59 -16.86 -12.11
CA GLY A 204 -1.51 -17.34 -13.49
C GLY A 204 -1.52 -16.17 -14.47
N ILE A 205 -0.41 -15.84 -15.11
CA ILE A 205 -0.26 -14.66 -15.97
C ILE A 205 -0.44 -15.04 -17.45
N ALA A 206 -1.24 -14.26 -18.17
CA ALA A 206 -1.58 -14.49 -19.58
C ALA A 206 -1.68 -13.20 -20.39
N PRO A 207 -1.24 -13.19 -21.66
CA PRO A 207 -1.71 -12.23 -22.66
C PRO A 207 -3.16 -12.53 -23.06
N ILE A 208 -3.94 -11.47 -23.30
CA ILE A 208 -5.29 -11.60 -23.83
C ILE A 208 -5.22 -11.55 -25.37
N GLY A 209 -5.53 -12.67 -25.99
CA GLY A 209 -5.60 -12.79 -27.44
C GLY A 209 -7.04 -12.81 -27.97
N PRO A 210 -7.22 -12.88 -29.30
CA PRO A 210 -8.57 -12.93 -29.93
C PRO A 210 -9.41 -14.14 -29.49
N ASN A 211 -8.76 -15.24 -29.12
CA ASN A 211 -9.41 -16.50 -28.71
C ASN A 211 -9.44 -16.70 -27.19
N GLY A 212 -9.24 -15.63 -26.42
CA GLY A 212 -9.17 -15.68 -24.97
C GLY A 212 -7.74 -15.56 -24.43
N SER A 213 -7.56 -15.92 -23.16
CA SER A 213 -6.26 -15.85 -22.48
C SER A 213 -5.78 -17.26 -22.12
N ASN A 214 -4.54 -17.56 -22.49
CA ASN A 214 -3.87 -18.79 -22.07
C ASN A 214 -2.75 -18.42 -21.11
N ILE A 215 -2.74 -19.01 -19.92
CA ILE A 215 -1.67 -18.77 -18.93
C ILE A 215 -0.34 -19.27 -19.51
N VAL A 216 0.64 -18.38 -19.51
CA VAL A 216 1.98 -18.65 -20.03
C VAL A 216 3.04 -18.68 -18.91
N GLN A 217 2.66 -18.23 -17.71
CA GLN A 217 3.52 -18.28 -16.54
C GLN A 217 2.68 -18.37 -15.27
N TRP A 218 3.11 -19.21 -14.34
CA TRP A 218 2.59 -19.28 -12.98
C TRP A 218 3.64 -18.82 -11.99
N LEU A 219 3.22 -17.98 -11.04
CA LEU A 219 4.00 -17.62 -9.87
C LEU A 219 3.35 -18.27 -8.65
N TYR A 220 4.17 -18.84 -7.80
CA TYR A 220 3.78 -19.37 -6.51
C TYR A 220 4.30 -18.44 -5.43
N VAL A 221 3.43 -17.89 -4.62
CA VAL A 221 3.75 -17.01 -3.50
C VAL A 221 3.45 -17.76 -2.21
N GLY A 222 4.49 -18.09 -1.45
CA GLY A 222 4.34 -18.81 -0.18
C GLY A 222 3.58 -17.98 0.85
N GLU A 223 2.51 -18.52 1.44
CA GLU A 223 1.66 -17.77 2.38
C GLU A 223 2.40 -17.38 3.66
N GLU A 224 3.30 -18.23 4.18
CA GLU A 224 4.00 -17.96 5.42
C GLU A 224 5.16 -16.96 5.28
N LYS A 225 5.95 -17.08 4.22
CA LYS A 225 7.20 -16.33 4.04
C LYS A 225 7.13 -15.26 2.98
N GLY A 226 6.06 -15.23 2.19
CA GLY A 226 5.93 -14.31 1.05
C GLY A 226 6.97 -14.54 -0.06
N GLN A 227 7.72 -15.65 0.00
CA GLN A 227 8.71 -15.98 -1.04
C GLN A 227 8.01 -16.26 -2.36
N VAL A 228 8.53 -15.70 -3.43
CA VAL A 228 7.99 -15.84 -4.79
C VAL A 228 8.79 -16.86 -5.56
N TYR A 229 8.10 -17.70 -6.32
CA TYR A 229 8.72 -18.70 -7.19
C TYR A 229 8.09 -18.63 -8.58
N GLU A 230 8.90 -18.80 -9.60
CA GLU A 230 8.43 -19.13 -10.95
C GLU A 230 8.19 -20.64 -11.05
N TYR A 231 7.06 -21.03 -11.62
CA TYR A 231 6.83 -22.45 -11.92
C TYR A 231 7.45 -22.80 -13.28
N ASP A 232 8.45 -23.69 -13.24
CA ASP A 232 9.03 -24.31 -14.43
C ASP A 232 8.17 -25.53 -14.81
N LEU A 233 7.25 -25.33 -15.75
CA LEU A 233 6.31 -26.38 -16.19
C LEU A 233 7.01 -27.62 -16.76
N PRO A 234 8.04 -27.52 -17.64
CA PRO A 234 8.75 -28.70 -18.13
C PRO A 234 9.45 -29.51 -17.04
N GLY A 235 10.00 -28.85 -16.05
CA GLY A 235 10.73 -29.48 -14.94
C GLY A 235 9.87 -29.83 -13.73
N ASP A 236 8.58 -29.44 -13.73
CA ASP A 236 7.65 -29.56 -12.58
C ASP A 236 8.27 -29.09 -11.27
N LYS A 237 8.88 -27.92 -11.26
CA LYS A 237 9.57 -27.37 -10.08
C LYS A 237 9.32 -25.90 -9.88
N LEU A 238 9.45 -25.48 -8.63
CA LEU A 238 9.46 -24.08 -8.24
C LEU A 238 10.89 -23.53 -8.24
N VAL A 239 11.13 -22.45 -8.95
CA VAL A 239 12.41 -21.75 -9.03
C VAL A 239 12.26 -20.40 -8.32
N ALA A 240 13.09 -20.14 -7.31
CA ALA A 240 13.00 -18.89 -6.57
C ALA A 240 13.16 -17.69 -7.51
N PHE A 241 12.29 -16.70 -7.29
CA PHE A 241 12.34 -15.41 -7.96
C PHE A 241 12.81 -14.34 -6.95
N ASP A 242 13.91 -13.65 -7.28
CA ASP A 242 14.57 -12.65 -6.42
C ASP A 242 14.13 -11.21 -6.73
#